data_f7291ce80c797c9337794b1e38e8e5dc
#
_entry.id   f7291ce80c797c9337794b1e38e8e5dc
#
_cell.length_a   1.000
_cell.length_b   1.000
_cell.length_c   1.000
_cell.angle_alpha   90.00
_cell.angle_beta   90.00
_cell.angle_gamma   90.00
#
_symmetry.space_group_name_H-M   'P 1'
#
loop_
_entity.id
_entity.type
_entity.pdbx_description
1 polymer ?
#
loop_
_entity_poly.entity_id
_entity_poly.type
_entity_poly.pdbx_seq_one_letter_code
_entity_poly.pdbx_strand_id
1 'polypeptide(L)'
;MNNKIALITGATSGIGRATARLFAKNGINLILCGRRQDRLDALTSELQSQTKVHTLNFDVRNKTAVAEQIERIPKAFSTIDILINNAGNAHGLDTFQDASIEDWDAMIDINVKGLLYVSKAIVPHMIAKKSGHIINIGSTAGKEVYPKGNVYCASKFAVDAINQGMRQDLNGLGIKVGSINPGLVETEFSEVRFKNDTNRAEKVYQGFTPLKPEDIAEIIWFAVTRPPHVNIADLTVMCLDQASSTIVHKNT
;
A
#
# COMPACT_ATOMS: atom_id res chain seq x y z
N MET A 1 8.68 14.79 13.37
CA MET A 1 7.57 13.88 12.99
C MET A 1 6.73 13.42 14.17
N ASN A 2 7.22 13.65 15.41
CA ASN A 2 6.51 13.22 16.63
C ASN A 2 5.05 13.72 16.68
N ASN A 3 4.16 12.85 17.14
CA ASN A 3 2.72 13.09 17.28
C ASN A 3 1.91 13.19 15.97
N LYS A 4 2.51 13.03 14.79
CA LYS A 4 1.74 12.87 13.56
C LYS A 4 0.93 11.58 13.59
N ILE A 5 -0.15 11.53 12.82
CA ILE A 5 -1.03 10.38 12.72
C ILE A 5 -0.95 9.84 11.29
N ALA A 6 -0.64 8.55 11.15
CA ALA A 6 -0.64 7.84 9.89
C ALA A 6 -1.75 6.79 9.84
N LEU A 7 -2.56 6.81 8.79
CA LEU A 7 -3.48 5.73 8.47
C LEU A 7 -2.84 4.82 7.41
N ILE A 8 -2.77 3.52 7.71
CA ILE A 8 -2.14 2.51 6.86
C ILE A 8 -3.16 1.43 6.53
N THR A 9 -3.49 1.28 5.25
CA THR A 9 -4.34 0.17 4.79
C THR A 9 -3.51 -1.08 4.51
N GLY A 10 -4.10 -2.26 4.73
CA GLY A 10 -3.36 -3.53 4.58
C GLY A 10 -2.21 -3.67 5.60
N ALA A 11 -2.39 -3.14 6.81
CA ALA A 11 -1.35 -3.08 7.85
C ALA A 11 -1.00 -4.44 8.47
N THR A 12 -1.76 -5.49 8.19
CA THR A 12 -1.63 -6.81 8.85
C THR A 12 -0.55 -7.71 8.28
N SER A 13 0.13 -7.31 7.19
CA SER A 13 1.20 -8.11 6.56
C SER A 13 2.11 -7.26 5.67
N GLY A 14 3.23 -7.84 5.24
CA GLY A 14 4.13 -7.30 4.24
C GLY A 14 4.53 -5.84 4.48
N ILE A 15 4.51 -5.04 3.42
CA ILE A 15 4.93 -3.64 3.40
C ILE A 15 4.15 -2.80 4.42
N GLY A 16 2.82 -3.00 4.54
CA GLY A 16 2.01 -2.24 5.49
C GLY A 16 2.41 -2.48 6.95
N ARG A 17 2.71 -3.74 7.31
CA ARG A 17 3.18 -4.10 8.67
C ARG A 17 4.58 -3.54 8.94
N ALA A 18 5.50 -3.66 7.99
CA ALA A 18 6.84 -3.09 8.12
C ALA A 18 6.79 -1.55 8.26
N THR A 19 5.95 -0.89 7.46
CA THR A 19 5.72 0.57 7.57
C THR A 19 5.17 0.95 8.94
N ALA A 20 4.19 0.20 9.48
CA ALA A 20 3.62 0.46 10.80
C ALA A 20 4.70 0.36 11.90
N ARG A 21 5.55 -0.67 11.86
CA ARG A 21 6.68 -0.85 12.80
C ARG A 21 7.67 0.31 12.73
N LEU A 22 8.08 0.68 11.52
CA LEU A 22 9.03 1.77 11.33
C LEU A 22 8.46 3.12 11.79
N PHE A 23 7.18 3.36 11.52
CA PHE A 23 6.50 4.59 11.94
C PHE A 23 6.34 4.65 13.46
N ALA A 24 5.96 3.54 14.11
CA ALA A 24 5.88 3.45 15.56
C ALA A 24 7.21 3.76 16.23
N LYS A 25 8.30 3.12 15.76
CA LYS A 25 9.68 3.36 16.23
C LYS A 25 10.08 4.84 16.16
N ASN A 26 9.48 5.59 15.24
CA ASN A 26 9.76 7.02 15.03
C ASN A 26 8.67 7.95 15.64
N GLY A 27 7.83 7.44 16.54
CA GLY A 27 6.86 8.24 17.31
C GLY A 27 5.66 8.74 16.50
N ILE A 28 5.33 8.09 15.38
CA ILE A 28 4.11 8.35 14.61
C ILE A 28 2.97 7.56 15.23
N ASN A 29 1.84 8.20 15.55
CA ASN A 29 0.62 7.54 15.99
C ASN A 29 -0.04 6.82 14.79
N LEU A 30 -0.65 5.67 15.02
CA LEU A 30 -1.07 4.78 13.95
C LEU A 30 -2.57 4.50 13.97
N ILE A 31 -3.19 4.56 12.78
CA ILE A 31 -4.48 3.95 12.50
C ILE A 31 -4.21 2.79 11.55
N LEU A 32 -4.37 1.57 12.05
CA LEU A 32 -4.06 0.34 11.33
C LEU A 32 -5.34 -0.26 10.76
N CYS A 33 -5.45 -0.34 9.42
CA CYS A 33 -6.62 -0.89 8.75
C CYS A 33 -6.33 -2.26 8.15
N GLY A 34 -7.23 -3.21 8.39
CA GLY A 34 -7.10 -4.57 7.87
C GLY A 34 -8.38 -5.39 8.07
N ARG A 35 -8.42 -6.59 7.47
CA ARG A 35 -9.56 -7.51 7.55
C ARG A 35 -9.41 -8.57 8.66
N ARG A 36 -8.19 -8.81 9.11
CA ARG A 36 -7.83 -9.88 10.06
C ARG A 36 -7.68 -9.27 11.44
N GLN A 37 -8.72 -9.40 12.27
CA GLN A 37 -8.76 -8.80 13.61
C GLN A 37 -7.65 -9.33 14.50
N ASP A 38 -7.43 -10.62 14.49
CA ASP A 38 -6.35 -11.30 15.25
C ASP A 38 -4.97 -10.68 14.98
N ARG A 39 -4.69 -10.38 13.72
CA ARG A 39 -3.42 -9.74 13.32
C ARG A 39 -3.35 -8.25 13.65
N LEU A 40 -4.48 -7.54 13.63
CA LEU A 40 -4.56 -6.16 14.10
C LEU A 40 -4.28 -6.10 15.61
N ASP A 41 -4.86 -7.00 16.38
CA ASP A 41 -4.67 -7.08 17.84
C ASP A 41 -3.22 -7.42 18.20
N ALA A 42 -2.63 -8.40 17.51
CA ALA A 42 -1.24 -8.75 17.69
C ALA A 42 -0.29 -7.58 17.38
N LEU A 43 -0.52 -6.89 16.25
CA LEU A 43 0.31 -5.73 15.87
C LEU A 43 0.10 -4.54 16.83
N THR A 44 -1.11 -4.33 17.33
CA THR A 44 -1.39 -3.33 18.36
C THR A 44 -0.62 -3.63 19.64
N SER A 45 -0.68 -4.88 20.12
CA SER A 45 0.05 -5.32 21.32
C SER A 45 1.55 -5.11 21.18
N GLU A 46 2.10 -5.33 19.97
CA GLU A 46 3.51 -5.11 19.68
C GLU A 46 3.90 -3.62 19.73
N LEU A 47 3.03 -2.73 19.19
CA LEU A 47 3.41 -1.33 18.93
C LEU A 47 2.93 -0.34 19.99
N GLN A 48 1.96 -0.68 20.84
CA GLN A 48 1.34 0.23 21.81
C GLN A 48 2.31 0.77 22.88
N SER A 49 3.44 0.10 23.12
CA SER A 49 4.49 0.59 24.02
C SER A 49 5.33 1.74 23.39
N GLN A 50 5.31 1.87 22.08
CA GLN A 50 6.10 2.85 21.33
C GLN A 50 5.28 4.06 20.92
N THR A 51 3.98 3.88 20.61
CA THR A 51 3.10 4.94 20.13
C THR A 51 1.64 4.61 20.37
N LYS A 52 0.75 5.59 20.15
CA LYS A 52 -0.69 5.34 20.20
C LYS A 52 -1.14 4.61 18.94
N VAL A 53 -1.92 3.55 19.13
CA VAL A 53 -2.44 2.72 18.05
C VAL A 53 -3.96 2.65 18.14
N HIS A 54 -4.63 2.86 17.03
CA HIS A 54 -6.05 2.63 16.82
C HIS A 54 -6.23 1.67 15.64
N THR A 55 -7.20 0.76 15.74
CA THR A 55 -7.44 -0.22 14.67
C THR A 55 -8.81 -0.03 14.04
N LEU A 56 -8.88 -0.25 12.73
CA LEU A 56 -10.12 -0.26 11.97
C LEU A 56 -10.21 -1.58 11.21
N ASN A 57 -11.18 -2.41 11.60
CA ASN A 57 -11.41 -3.69 10.92
C ASN A 57 -12.46 -3.52 9.83
N PHE A 58 -12.01 -3.50 8.58
CA PHE A 58 -12.87 -3.49 7.41
C PHE A 58 -12.17 -4.01 6.15
N ASP A 59 -12.97 -4.38 5.16
CA ASP A 59 -12.49 -4.64 3.81
C ASP A 59 -12.59 -3.33 3.00
N VAL A 60 -11.48 -2.89 2.41
CA VAL A 60 -11.42 -1.67 1.60
C VAL A 60 -12.36 -1.72 0.38
N ARG A 61 -12.78 -2.92 -0.06
CA ARG A 61 -13.74 -3.12 -1.14
C ARG A 61 -15.17 -2.71 -0.75
N ASN A 62 -15.47 -2.69 0.54
CA ASN A 62 -16.79 -2.31 1.04
C ASN A 62 -16.86 -0.80 1.30
N LYS A 63 -17.41 -0.06 0.32
CA LYS A 63 -17.55 1.40 0.36
C LYS A 63 -18.23 1.89 1.63
N THR A 64 -19.31 1.23 2.06
CA THR A 64 -20.09 1.63 3.24
C THR A 64 -19.28 1.42 4.53
N ALA A 65 -18.66 0.24 4.67
CA ALA A 65 -17.81 -0.03 5.83
C ALA A 65 -16.62 0.93 5.93
N VAL A 66 -16.01 1.30 4.79
CA VAL A 66 -14.92 2.30 4.77
C VAL A 66 -15.42 3.64 5.32
N ALA A 67 -16.55 4.15 4.82
CA ALA A 67 -17.10 5.44 5.27
C ALA A 67 -17.44 5.42 6.78
N GLU A 68 -18.19 4.42 7.22
CA GLU A 68 -18.61 4.27 8.62
C GLU A 68 -17.42 4.15 9.59
N GLN A 69 -16.42 3.37 9.24
CA GLN A 69 -15.25 3.17 10.12
C GLN A 69 -14.39 4.42 10.20
N ILE A 70 -14.25 5.18 9.12
CA ILE A 70 -13.50 6.43 9.13
C ILE A 70 -14.25 7.53 9.91
N GLU A 71 -15.58 7.61 9.82
CA GLU A 71 -16.38 8.52 10.65
C GLU A 71 -16.27 8.22 12.15
N ARG A 72 -16.10 6.95 12.52
CA ARG A 72 -15.97 6.51 13.92
C ARG A 72 -14.55 6.69 14.50
N ILE A 73 -13.60 7.23 13.74
CA ILE A 73 -12.26 7.50 14.27
C ILE A 73 -12.34 8.42 15.48
N PRO A 74 -11.77 8.01 16.64
CA PRO A 74 -11.80 8.83 17.84
C PRO A 74 -11.15 10.20 17.63
N LYS A 75 -11.65 11.22 18.34
CA LYS A 75 -11.13 12.60 18.25
C LYS A 75 -9.60 12.68 18.41
N ALA A 76 -9.02 11.82 19.25
CA ALA A 76 -7.58 11.75 19.45
C ALA A 76 -6.79 11.34 18.18
N PHE A 77 -7.45 10.73 17.19
CA PHE A 77 -6.88 10.29 15.92
C PHE A 77 -7.46 11.02 14.70
N SER A 78 -8.34 12.00 14.87
CA SER A 78 -9.06 12.66 13.78
C SER A 78 -8.17 13.50 12.85
N THR A 79 -6.97 13.89 13.33
CA THR A 79 -6.04 14.74 12.55
C THR A 79 -5.05 13.87 11.76
N ILE A 80 -5.53 13.18 10.74
CA ILE A 80 -4.69 12.29 9.92
C ILE A 80 -3.70 13.13 9.08
N ASP A 81 -2.40 12.89 9.27
CA ASP A 81 -1.31 13.58 8.56
C ASP A 81 -0.81 12.80 7.34
N ILE A 82 -0.82 11.49 7.43
CA ILE A 82 -0.26 10.60 6.43
C ILE A 82 -1.28 9.52 6.11
N LEU A 83 -1.53 9.29 4.82
CA LEU A 83 -2.31 8.16 4.32
C LEU A 83 -1.38 7.26 3.51
N ILE A 84 -1.28 5.99 3.90
CA ILE A 84 -0.59 4.96 3.13
C ILE A 84 -1.64 4.02 2.54
N ASN A 85 -1.95 4.20 1.27
CA ASN A 85 -2.79 3.29 0.49
C ASN A 85 -1.94 2.09 0.06
N ASN A 86 -1.81 1.11 0.97
CA ASN A 86 -1.01 -0.09 0.75
C ASN A 86 -1.86 -1.34 0.49
N ALA A 87 -3.12 -1.38 0.91
CA ALA A 87 -3.99 -2.52 0.64
C ALA A 87 -4.07 -2.81 -0.86
N GLY A 88 -3.69 -4.02 -1.24
CA GLY A 88 -3.69 -4.48 -2.62
C GLY A 88 -3.20 -5.91 -2.72
N ASN A 89 -3.56 -6.58 -3.81
CA ASN A 89 -3.11 -7.94 -4.10
C ASN A 89 -3.11 -8.22 -5.61
N ALA A 90 -2.63 -9.43 -5.97
CA ALA A 90 -2.87 -10.05 -7.26
C ALA A 90 -3.53 -11.41 -7.03
N HIS A 91 -4.29 -11.88 -8.01
CA HIS A 91 -4.90 -13.18 -8.05
C HIS A 91 -4.61 -13.82 -9.42
N GLY A 92 -4.14 -15.06 -9.39
CA GLY A 92 -3.78 -15.82 -10.60
C GLY A 92 -2.57 -15.27 -11.36
N LEU A 93 -2.13 -16.04 -12.32
CA LEU A 93 -1.10 -15.69 -13.30
C LEU A 93 -1.36 -16.56 -14.54
N ASP A 94 -2.45 -16.26 -15.24
CA ASP A 94 -2.97 -17.07 -16.34
C ASP A 94 -3.07 -16.24 -17.62
N THR A 95 -3.11 -16.89 -18.77
CA THR A 95 -3.32 -16.20 -20.04
C THR A 95 -4.71 -15.55 -20.05
N PHE A 96 -4.94 -14.58 -20.92
CA PHE A 96 -6.18 -13.78 -20.92
C PHE A 96 -7.44 -14.67 -21.06
N GLN A 97 -7.37 -15.67 -21.93
CA GLN A 97 -8.50 -16.56 -22.20
C GLN A 97 -8.76 -17.60 -21.09
N ASP A 98 -7.77 -17.87 -20.23
CA ASP A 98 -7.85 -18.91 -19.19
C ASP A 98 -8.03 -18.30 -17.77
N ALA A 99 -7.92 -16.98 -17.64
CA ALA A 99 -7.99 -16.32 -16.36
C ALA A 99 -9.43 -16.24 -15.82
N SER A 100 -9.58 -16.31 -14.50
CA SER A 100 -10.87 -16.19 -13.80
C SER A 100 -11.35 -14.74 -13.76
N ILE A 101 -12.63 -14.51 -14.06
CA ILE A 101 -13.28 -13.19 -13.94
C ILE A 101 -13.33 -12.77 -12.47
N GLU A 102 -13.56 -13.70 -11.56
CA GLU A 102 -13.58 -13.44 -10.11
C GLU A 102 -12.21 -12.92 -9.62
N ASP A 103 -11.11 -13.44 -10.16
CA ASP A 103 -9.76 -12.95 -9.87
C ASP A 103 -9.57 -11.53 -10.41
N TRP A 104 -10.12 -11.23 -11.60
CA TRP A 104 -10.10 -9.90 -12.18
C TRP A 104 -10.90 -8.89 -11.35
N ASP A 105 -12.13 -9.22 -10.99
CA ASP A 105 -12.99 -8.39 -10.16
C ASP A 105 -12.32 -8.11 -8.79
N ALA A 106 -11.77 -9.15 -8.17
CA ALA A 106 -11.07 -9.00 -6.90
C ALA A 106 -9.88 -8.03 -6.99
N MET A 107 -9.09 -8.06 -8.08
CA MET A 107 -7.96 -7.15 -8.28
C MET A 107 -8.41 -5.70 -8.51
N ILE A 108 -9.45 -5.48 -9.33
CA ILE A 108 -9.98 -4.14 -9.57
C ILE A 108 -10.62 -3.59 -8.29
N ASP A 109 -11.40 -4.39 -7.58
CA ASP A 109 -12.09 -3.95 -6.38
C ASP A 109 -11.13 -3.54 -5.27
N ILE A 110 -10.06 -4.31 -5.03
CA ILE A 110 -9.12 -3.99 -3.94
C ILE A 110 -8.10 -2.93 -4.35
N ASN A 111 -7.47 -3.07 -5.54
CA ASN A 111 -6.35 -2.22 -5.93
C ASN A 111 -6.81 -0.82 -6.39
N VAL A 112 -7.99 -0.73 -7.03
CA VAL A 112 -8.51 0.50 -7.61
C VAL A 112 -9.62 1.09 -6.74
N LYS A 113 -10.76 0.38 -6.63
CA LYS A 113 -11.92 0.92 -5.89
C LYS A 113 -11.61 1.11 -4.41
N GLY A 114 -10.92 0.14 -3.77
CA GLY A 114 -10.53 0.23 -2.36
C GLY A 114 -9.66 1.45 -2.07
N LEU A 115 -8.65 1.72 -2.91
CA LEU A 115 -7.82 2.92 -2.82
C LEU A 115 -8.67 4.19 -2.94
N LEU A 116 -9.58 4.23 -3.92
CA LEU A 116 -10.46 5.39 -4.14
C LEU A 116 -11.39 5.64 -2.95
N TYR A 117 -12.01 4.59 -2.39
CA TYR A 117 -12.94 4.73 -1.26
C TYR A 117 -12.24 5.29 -0.02
N VAL A 118 -11.08 4.73 0.33
CA VAL A 118 -10.30 5.22 1.49
C VAL A 118 -9.82 6.64 1.25
N SER A 119 -9.25 6.93 0.07
CA SER A 119 -8.77 8.28 -0.24
C SER A 119 -9.90 9.30 -0.21
N LYS A 120 -11.07 8.98 -0.79
CA LYS A 120 -12.24 9.87 -0.80
C LYS A 120 -12.74 10.19 0.61
N ALA A 121 -12.65 9.24 1.54
CA ALA A 121 -13.05 9.44 2.92
C ALA A 121 -12.02 10.28 3.73
N ILE A 122 -10.71 10.16 3.43
CA ILE A 122 -9.66 10.85 4.19
C ILE A 122 -9.32 12.24 3.65
N VAL A 123 -9.34 12.44 2.33
CA VAL A 123 -8.92 13.71 1.69
C VAL A 123 -9.65 14.94 2.24
N PRO A 124 -10.98 14.93 2.52
CA PRO A 124 -11.66 16.08 3.11
C PRO A 124 -11.05 16.56 4.44
N HIS A 125 -10.61 15.63 5.28
CA HIS A 125 -9.94 15.94 6.56
C HIS A 125 -8.60 16.63 6.33
N MET A 126 -7.83 16.20 5.33
CA MET A 126 -6.57 16.82 4.96
C MET A 126 -6.77 18.22 4.36
N ILE A 127 -7.79 18.40 3.51
CA ILE A 127 -8.15 19.70 2.92
C ILE A 127 -8.53 20.69 4.01
N ALA A 128 -9.37 20.29 4.96
CA ALA A 128 -9.83 21.16 6.05
C ALA A 128 -8.66 21.71 6.88
N LYS A 129 -7.61 20.92 7.09
CA LYS A 129 -6.41 21.39 7.81
C LYS A 129 -5.31 21.95 6.90
N LYS A 130 -5.52 21.97 5.57
CA LYS A 130 -4.53 22.42 4.56
C LYS A 130 -3.17 21.74 4.68
N SER A 131 -3.17 20.47 5.05
CA SER A 131 -1.94 19.68 5.24
C SER A 131 -2.24 18.18 5.15
N GLY A 132 -1.43 17.46 4.40
CA GLY A 132 -1.52 16.01 4.28
C GLY A 132 -0.42 15.43 3.41
N HIS A 133 -0.18 14.13 3.55
CA HIS A 133 0.71 13.41 2.67
C HIS A 133 0.12 12.03 2.34
N ILE A 134 -0.16 11.79 1.08
CA ILE A 134 -0.72 10.54 0.58
C ILE A 134 0.37 9.79 -0.18
N ILE A 135 0.62 8.55 0.20
CA ILE A 135 1.50 7.63 -0.53
C ILE A 135 0.65 6.45 -1.02
N ASN A 136 0.62 6.27 -2.33
CA ASN A 136 -0.02 5.13 -2.98
C ASN A 136 1.03 4.05 -3.29
N ILE A 137 0.79 2.81 -2.86
CA ILE A 137 1.69 1.70 -3.21
C ILE A 137 1.31 1.17 -4.58
N GLY A 138 2.11 1.60 -5.56
CA GLY A 138 2.03 1.15 -6.94
C GLY A 138 2.71 -0.20 -7.16
N SER A 139 3.39 -0.33 -8.28
CA SER A 139 4.23 -1.49 -8.66
C SER A 139 4.98 -1.17 -9.95
N THR A 140 6.07 -1.87 -10.24
CA THR A 140 6.65 -1.94 -11.60
C THR A 140 5.60 -2.38 -12.63
N ALA A 141 4.63 -3.22 -12.22
CA ALA A 141 3.47 -3.63 -13.02
C ALA A 141 2.54 -2.46 -13.42
N GLY A 142 2.67 -1.29 -12.80
CA GLY A 142 1.99 -0.04 -13.21
C GLY A 142 2.80 0.80 -14.19
N LYS A 143 3.98 0.35 -14.58
CA LYS A 143 4.88 1.03 -15.52
C LYS A 143 5.09 0.21 -16.80
N GLU A 144 4.97 -1.10 -16.71
CA GLU A 144 5.07 -2.01 -17.84
C GLU A 144 4.15 -3.23 -17.66
N VAL A 145 3.68 -3.76 -18.78
CA VAL A 145 2.84 -4.96 -18.80
C VAL A 145 3.72 -6.20 -19.02
N TYR A 146 3.40 -7.30 -18.35
CA TYR A 146 4.08 -8.57 -18.52
C TYR A 146 3.07 -9.71 -18.86
N PRO A 147 3.53 -10.77 -19.55
CA PRO A 147 2.67 -11.90 -19.91
C PRO A 147 1.94 -12.48 -18.69
N LYS A 148 0.66 -12.79 -18.86
CA LYS A 148 -0.24 -13.34 -17.82
C LYS A 148 -0.57 -12.39 -16.66
N GLY A 149 -0.02 -11.16 -16.66
CA GLY A 149 -0.27 -10.15 -15.63
C GLY A 149 -1.36 -9.15 -15.97
N ASN A 150 -2.11 -9.34 -17.05
CA ASN A 150 -3.00 -8.38 -17.72
C ASN A 150 -3.82 -7.48 -16.79
N VAL A 151 -4.75 -8.01 -15.99
CA VAL A 151 -5.62 -7.21 -15.12
C VAL A 151 -4.88 -6.69 -13.87
N TYR A 152 -3.92 -7.45 -13.34
CA TYR A 152 -3.07 -6.89 -12.28
C TYR A 152 -2.30 -5.67 -12.78
N CYS A 153 -1.66 -5.75 -13.96
CA CYS A 153 -1.00 -4.59 -14.56
C CYS A 153 -1.99 -3.46 -14.79
N ALA A 154 -3.15 -3.72 -15.39
CA ALA A 154 -4.19 -2.71 -15.60
C ALA A 154 -4.59 -2.01 -14.30
N SER A 155 -4.78 -2.76 -13.20
CA SER A 155 -5.09 -2.19 -11.89
C SER A 155 -3.97 -1.28 -11.36
N LYS A 156 -2.71 -1.63 -11.61
CA LYS A 156 -1.56 -0.83 -11.15
C LYS A 156 -1.28 0.37 -12.07
N PHE A 157 -1.57 0.29 -13.37
CA PHE A 157 -1.63 1.45 -14.25
C PHE A 157 -2.74 2.42 -13.83
N ALA A 158 -3.92 1.90 -13.43
CA ALA A 158 -4.98 2.73 -12.88
C ALA A 158 -4.54 3.45 -11.59
N VAL A 159 -3.82 2.76 -10.67
CA VAL A 159 -3.25 3.40 -9.47
C VAL A 159 -2.29 4.52 -9.84
N ASP A 160 -1.43 4.33 -10.85
CA ASP A 160 -0.52 5.38 -11.33
C ASP A 160 -1.28 6.60 -11.87
N ALA A 161 -2.28 6.38 -12.72
CA ALA A 161 -3.13 7.45 -13.23
C ALA A 161 -3.88 8.18 -12.11
N ILE A 162 -4.46 7.45 -11.15
CA ILE A 162 -5.14 8.03 -9.97
C ILE A 162 -4.16 8.86 -9.14
N ASN A 163 -2.94 8.36 -8.90
CA ASN A 163 -1.89 9.09 -8.18
C ASN A 163 -1.57 10.43 -8.85
N GLN A 164 -1.47 10.44 -10.18
CA GLN A 164 -1.21 11.65 -10.95
C GLN A 164 -2.40 12.62 -10.88
N GLY A 165 -3.63 12.14 -11.06
CA GLY A 165 -4.85 12.94 -10.95
C GLY A 165 -5.01 13.54 -9.56
N MET A 166 -4.87 12.74 -8.50
CA MET A 166 -4.92 13.24 -7.12
C MET A 166 -3.88 14.34 -6.86
N ARG A 167 -2.66 14.20 -7.40
CA ARG A 167 -1.62 15.20 -7.23
C ARG A 167 -1.98 16.52 -7.93
N GLN A 168 -2.61 16.46 -9.09
CA GLN A 168 -3.07 17.65 -9.84
C GLN A 168 -4.24 18.31 -9.12
N ASP A 169 -5.26 17.55 -8.72
CA ASP A 169 -6.47 18.08 -8.10
C ASP A 169 -6.23 18.65 -6.71
N LEU A 170 -5.27 18.10 -5.96
CA LEU A 170 -4.93 18.52 -4.60
C LEU A 170 -3.78 19.54 -4.56
N ASN A 171 -3.26 19.95 -5.73
CA ASN A 171 -2.25 21.01 -5.82
C ASN A 171 -2.81 22.33 -5.27
N GLY A 172 -2.00 23.02 -4.46
CA GLY A 172 -2.41 24.27 -3.80
C GLY A 172 -3.27 24.08 -2.53
N LEU A 173 -3.70 22.85 -2.21
CA LEU A 173 -4.45 22.55 -1.00
C LEU A 173 -3.58 22.11 0.19
N GLY A 174 -2.25 22.18 0.03
CA GLY A 174 -1.28 21.80 1.08
C GLY A 174 -1.10 20.28 1.24
N ILE A 175 -1.53 19.48 0.25
CA ILE A 175 -1.49 18.02 0.29
C ILE A 175 -0.46 17.51 -0.70
N LYS A 176 0.47 16.70 -0.23
CA LYS A 176 1.45 15.99 -1.06
C LYS A 176 0.88 14.63 -1.49
N VAL A 177 1.09 14.26 -2.73
CA VAL A 177 0.66 12.96 -3.27
C VAL A 177 1.81 12.34 -4.06
N GLY A 178 2.18 11.12 -3.71
CA GLY A 178 3.22 10.37 -4.38
C GLY A 178 2.94 8.88 -4.44
N SER A 179 3.65 8.17 -5.31
CA SER A 179 3.64 6.72 -5.38
C SER A 179 5.02 6.11 -5.13
N ILE A 180 5.00 4.97 -4.47
CA ILE A 180 6.15 4.07 -4.38
C ILE A 180 5.80 2.82 -5.18
N ASN A 181 6.65 2.47 -6.15
CA ASN A 181 6.40 1.39 -7.12
C ASN A 181 7.44 0.28 -6.95
N PRO A 182 7.18 -0.69 -6.04
CA PRO A 182 8.11 -1.78 -5.82
C PRO A 182 8.16 -2.76 -7.00
N GLY A 183 9.33 -3.35 -7.19
CA GLY A 183 9.50 -4.58 -7.94
C GLY A 183 9.14 -5.81 -7.09
N LEU A 184 10.00 -6.83 -7.14
CA LEU A 184 9.79 -8.09 -6.43
C LEU A 184 10.14 -7.95 -4.94
N VAL A 185 9.11 -7.86 -4.10
CA VAL A 185 9.21 -7.82 -2.63
C VAL A 185 8.73 -9.15 -2.06
N GLU A 186 9.56 -9.82 -1.28
CA GLU A 186 9.20 -11.08 -0.63
C GLU A 186 8.22 -10.84 0.52
N THR A 187 6.95 -11.21 0.28
CA THR A 187 5.83 -11.04 1.21
C THR A 187 4.80 -12.17 1.03
N GLU A 188 3.74 -12.19 1.83
CA GLU A 188 2.56 -13.05 1.62
C GLU A 188 1.85 -12.79 0.27
N PHE A 189 2.27 -11.78 -0.50
CA PHE A 189 1.64 -11.42 -1.78
C PHE A 189 1.65 -12.58 -2.79
N SER A 190 2.77 -13.30 -2.91
CA SER A 190 2.87 -14.45 -3.82
C SER A 190 2.00 -15.62 -3.37
N GLU A 191 1.88 -15.86 -2.06
CA GLU A 191 0.98 -16.88 -1.52
C GLU A 191 -0.49 -16.55 -1.86
N VAL A 192 -0.91 -15.31 -1.66
CA VAL A 192 -2.25 -14.84 -2.03
C VAL A 192 -2.49 -14.97 -3.54
N ARG A 193 -1.51 -14.56 -4.36
CA ARG A 193 -1.58 -14.63 -5.81
C ARG A 193 -1.80 -16.04 -6.32
N PHE A 194 -1.10 -17.00 -5.73
CA PHE A 194 -1.18 -18.41 -6.14
C PHE A 194 -2.15 -19.24 -5.28
N LYS A 195 -3.09 -18.58 -4.57
CA LYS A 195 -4.18 -19.27 -3.82
C LYS A 195 -3.63 -20.31 -2.82
N ASN A 196 -2.55 -19.92 -2.10
CA ASN A 196 -1.79 -20.73 -1.13
C ASN A 196 -0.98 -21.91 -1.73
N ASP A 197 -0.70 -21.89 -3.03
CA ASP A 197 0.34 -22.75 -3.62
C ASP A 197 1.72 -22.20 -3.21
N THR A 198 2.22 -22.69 -2.07
CA THR A 198 3.49 -22.26 -1.48
C THR A 198 4.68 -22.57 -2.38
N ASN A 199 4.65 -23.70 -3.09
CA ASN A 199 5.73 -24.07 -4.02
C ASN A 199 5.86 -23.08 -5.18
N ARG A 200 4.74 -22.60 -5.73
CA ARG A 200 4.78 -21.56 -6.77
C ARG A 200 5.20 -20.21 -6.18
N ALA A 201 4.75 -19.88 -4.98
CA ALA A 201 5.10 -18.64 -4.31
C ALA A 201 6.61 -18.54 -4.03
N GLU A 202 7.22 -19.59 -3.49
CA GLU A 202 8.65 -19.65 -3.21
C GLU A 202 9.53 -19.55 -4.47
N LYS A 203 9.11 -20.22 -5.56
CA LYS A 203 9.85 -20.18 -6.84
C LYS A 203 9.99 -18.77 -7.44
N VAL A 204 9.11 -17.84 -7.07
CA VAL A 204 9.21 -16.45 -7.53
C VAL A 204 10.54 -15.84 -7.11
N TYR A 205 10.98 -16.14 -5.89
CA TYR A 205 12.13 -15.49 -5.24
C TYR A 205 13.43 -16.32 -5.28
N GLN A 206 13.41 -17.47 -5.93
CA GLN A 206 14.60 -18.34 -6.01
C GLN A 206 15.65 -17.79 -6.98
N GLY A 207 16.92 -17.86 -6.56
CA GLY A 207 18.09 -17.55 -7.39
C GLY A 207 18.51 -16.08 -7.37
N PHE A 208 17.92 -15.23 -6.55
CA PHE A 208 18.31 -13.83 -6.37
C PHE A 208 17.90 -13.32 -4.98
N THR A 209 18.36 -12.13 -4.60
CA THR A 209 17.96 -11.48 -3.35
C THR A 209 16.82 -10.50 -3.61
N PRO A 210 15.56 -10.85 -3.27
CA PRO A 210 14.43 -9.96 -3.45
C PRO A 210 14.45 -8.79 -2.45
N LEU A 211 13.71 -7.73 -2.75
CA LEU A 211 13.42 -6.70 -1.77
C LEU A 211 12.65 -7.29 -0.57
N LYS A 212 12.87 -6.73 0.60
CA LYS A 212 12.12 -7.03 1.82
C LYS A 212 11.08 -5.94 2.09
N PRO A 213 10.01 -6.24 2.84
CA PRO A 213 9.03 -5.23 3.25
C PRO A 213 9.67 -4.02 3.95
N GLU A 214 10.73 -4.24 4.71
CA GLU A 214 11.49 -3.23 5.44
C GLU A 214 12.16 -2.23 4.49
N ASP A 215 12.71 -2.68 3.35
CA ASP A 215 13.32 -1.80 2.34
C ASP A 215 12.28 -0.79 1.82
N ILE A 216 11.06 -1.27 1.56
CA ILE A 216 9.98 -0.40 1.09
C ILE A 216 9.48 0.53 2.21
N ALA A 217 9.42 0.05 3.45
CA ALA A 217 9.06 0.89 4.59
C ALA A 217 10.07 2.05 4.79
N GLU A 218 11.36 1.82 4.59
CA GLU A 218 12.40 2.87 4.64
C GLU A 218 12.24 3.89 3.51
N ILE A 219 11.89 3.44 2.31
CA ILE A 219 11.59 4.33 1.18
C ILE A 219 10.34 5.17 1.45
N ILE A 220 9.28 4.58 2.02
CA ILE A 220 8.08 5.32 2.44
C ILE A 220 8.46 6.36 3.51
N TRP A 221 9.27 5.96 4.49
CA TRP A 221 9.78 6.86 5.53
C TRP A 221 10.58 8.01 4.93
N PHE A 222 11.51 7.70 4.02
CA PHE A 222 12.25 8.73 3.29
C PHE A 222 11.29 9.71 2.61
N ALA A 223 10.29 9.24 1.88
CA ALA A 223 9.36 10.11 1.16
C ALA A 223 8.57 11.02 2.11
N VAL A 224 8.02 10.49 3.21
CA VAL A 224 7.15 11.26 4.12
C VAL A 224 7.93 12.22 5.02
N THR A 225 9.25 12.02 5.19
CA THR A 225 10.11 12.88 6.02
C THR A 225 10.79 14.01 5.25
N ARG A 226 10.57 14.14 3.94
CA ARG A 226 11.14 15.27 3.16
C ARG A 226 10.54 16.60 3.63
N PRO A 227 11.30 17.70 3.49
CA PRO A 227 10.83 19.05 3.84
C PRO A 227 9.44 19.35 3.26
N PRO A 228 8.66 20.26 3.85
CA PRO A 228 7.28 20.53 3.43
C PRO A 228 7.11 20.86 1.95
N HIS A 229 8.06 21.56 1.35
CA HIS A 229 8.03 21.95 -0.07
C HIS A 229 8.47 20.83 -1.04
N VAL A 230 8.98 19.71 -0.51
CA VAL A 230 9.45 18.58 -1.33
C VAL A 230 8.38 17.49 -1.37
N ASN A 231 7.95 17.12 -2.56
CA ASN A 231 7.09 15.98 -2.81
C ASN A 231 7.81 14.94 -3.67
N ILE A 232 7.93 13.71 -3.17
CA ILE A 232 8.39 12.57 -4.00
C ILE A 232 7.16 12.08 -4.75
N ALA A 233 7.05 12.50 -6.00
CA ALA A 233 5.86 12.29 -6.82
C ALA A 233 5.70 10.84 -7.31
N ASP A 234 6.84 10.22 -7.63
CA ASP A 234 6.91 8.84 -8.14
C ASP A 234 8.31 8.28 -7.88
N LEU A 235 8.37 7.05 -7.36
CA LEU A 235 9.64 6.40 -7.09
C LEU A 235 9.50 4.89 -7.33
N THR A 236 10.28 4.37 -8.30
CA THR A 236 10.37 2.93 -8.58
C THR A 236 11.57 2.34 -7.85
N VAL A 237 11.38 1.20 -7.20
CA VAL A 237 12.41 0.49 -6.42
C VAL A 237 12.44 -0.96 -6.85
N MET A 238 13.62 -1.43 -7.26
CA MET A 238 13.84 -2.82 -7.66
C MET A 238 15.03 -3.39 -6.90
N CYS A 239 15.08 -4.70 -6.71
CA CYS A 239 16.29 -5.35 -6.23
C CYS A 239 17.37 -5.29 -7.32
N LEU A 240 18.62 -5.47 -6.93
CA LEU A 240 19.80 -5.34 -7.82
C LEU A 240 19.67 -6.25 -9.06
N ASP A 241 19.17 -7.45 -8.88
CA ASP A 241 19.07 -8.46 -9.94
C ASP A 241 17.83 -8.26 -10.84
N GLN A 242 16.96 -7.31 -10.55
CA GLN A 242 15.75 -7.03 -11.32
C GLN A 242 15.93 -5.79 -12.21
N ALA A 243 15.89 -5.96 -13.53
CA ALA A 243 15.97 -4.87 -14.50
C ALA A 243 14.60 -4.40 -15.01
N SER A 244 13.58 -5.27 -14.98
CA SER A 244 12.19 -4.97 -15.38
C SER A 244 11.23 -5.93 -14.67
N SER A 245 9.93 -5.83 -14.94
CA SER A 245 8.95 -6.79 -14.39
C SER A 245 9.18 -8.23 -14.86
N THR A 246 9.94 -8.44 -15.94
CA THR A 246 10.17 -9.75 -16.56
C THR A 246 11.64 -10.16 -16.59
N ILE A 247 12.57 -9.22 -16.47
CA ILE A 247 14.00 -9.50 -16.55
C ILE A 247 14.57 -9.52 -15.14
N VAL A 248 14.90 -10.71 -14.68
CA VAL A 248 15.55 -10.95 -13.39
C VAL A 248 16.75 -11.86 -13.64
N HIS A 249 17.95 -11.41 -13.21
CA HIS A 249 19.12 -12.24 -13.21
C HIS A 249 19.01 -13.25 -12.06
N LYS A 250 19.11 -14.54 -12.38
CA LYS A 250 19.06 -15.62 -11.39
C LYS A 250 20.39 -16.35 -11.37
N ASN A 251 20.99 -16.44 -10.19
CA ASN A 251 22.15 -17.29 -9.98
C ASN A 251 21.69 -18.74 -10.01
N THR A 252 22.27 -19.54 -10.89
CA THR A 252 22.02 -20.98 -11.04
C THR A 252 22.76 -21.77 -9.96
#